data_a53587eee8f3d27d84a3f18b222ac8b3
#
_entry.id   a53587eee8f3d27d84a3f18b222ac8b3
#
_cell.length_a   1.000
_cell.length_b   1.000
_cell.length_c   1.000
_cell.angle_alpha   90.00
_cell.angle_beta   90.00
_cell.angle_gamma   90.00
#
_symmetry.space_group_name_H-M   'P 1'
#
loop_
_entity.id
_entity.type
_entity.pdbx_description
1 polymer ?
#
loop_
_entity_poly.entity_id
_entity_poly.type
_entity_poly.pdbx_seq_one_letter_code
_entity_poly.pdbx_strand_id
1 'polypeptide(L)'
;LIITLICLPTFLETLKEKDIPLNSIEGFIRQIIGWREFMRGIYWLKMPEYEQQNFLNANQKLPSFFWTSETNMNCIKTCVKNTQDNAYAHHIQRLMVLGNFALLAGLRPTEVNDWFMVVYADAYQWVELPNVTGMALFADGGILSSKPYAASGSYINKMSDYCKNCYYNVNKKNTVEGCPFNYLYWDFLIRNKEKLHKNQRLSLAYKTLERMDLAKHNLIKKDAKVFFQRLNNGQKV
;
A
#
# COMPACT_ATOMS: atom_id res chain seq x y z
N LEU A 1 -10.53 5.01 -22.41
CA LEU A 1 -11.79 5.70 -22.70
C LEU A 1 -12.62 4.94 -23.72
N ILE A 2 -12.06 4.65 -24.91
CA ILE A 2 -12.77 3.97 -26.00
C ILE A 2 -13.30 2.60 -25.55
N ILE A 3 -12.50 1.78 -24.88
CA ILE A 3 -12.94 0.46 -24.39
C ILE A 3 -14.11 0.61 -23.39
N THR A 4 -14.05 1.57 -22.47
CA THR A 4 -15.12 1.76 -21.48
C THR A 4 -16.41 2.27 -22.12
N LEU A 5 -16.31 3.20 -23.09
CA LEU A 5 -17.46 3.75 -23.80
C LEU A 5 -18.11 2.76 -24.79
N ILE A 6 -17.32 1.89 -25.40
CA ILE A 6 -17.82 0.90 -26.38
C ILE A 6 -18.27 -0.39 -25.67
N CYS A 7 -17.47 -0.90 -24.74
CA CYS A 7 -17.78 -2.17 -24.08
C CYS A 7 -18.90 -2.08 -23.04
N LEU A 8 -19.10 -0.92 -22.40
CA LEU A 8 -20.13 -0.80 -21.36
C LEU A 8 -21.55 -0.88 -21.91
N PRO A 9 -21.94 -0.20 -23.03
CA PRO A 9 -23.25 -0.36 -23.63
C PRO A 9 -23.49 -1.82 -24.06
N THR A 10 -22.57 -2.41 -24.83
CA THR A 10 -22.68 -3.80 -25.29
C THR A 10 -22.77 -4.78 -24.12
N PHE A 11 -22.01 -4.56 -23.07
CA PHE A 11 -22.10 -5.35 -21.85
C PHE A 11 -23.46 -5.21 -21.17
N LEU A 12 -24.00 -3.99 -21.03
CA LEU A 12 -25.32 -3.73 -20.47
C LEU A 12 -26.45 -4.33 -21.31
N GLU A 13 -26.34 -4.35 -22.64
CA GLU A 13 -27.27 -5.01 -23.55
C GLU A 13 -27.23 -6.52 -23.33
N THR A 14 -26.03 -7.12 -23.30
CA THR A 14 -25.84 -8.56 -23.01
C THR A 14 -26.42 -8.94 -21.64
N LEU A 15 -26.33 -8.06 -20.64
CA LEU A 15 -26.90 -8.30 -19.31
C LEU A 15 -28.41 -8.32 -19.30
N LYS A 16 -29.06 -7.50 -20.15
CA LYS A 16 -30.53 -7.50 -20.30
C LYS A 16 -31.07 -8.77 -20.98
N GLU A 17 -30.26 -9.34 -21.86
CA GLU A 17 -30.64 -10.58 -22.59
C GLU A 17 -30.47 -11.87 -21.75
N LYS A 18 -29.65 -11.79 -20.69
CA LYS A 18 -29.36 -12.90 -19.77
C LYS A 18 -29.84 -12.52 -18.39
N ASP A 19 -30.63 -13.36 -17.76
CA ASP A 19 -31.13 -13.15 -16.38
C ASP A 19 -29.99 -13.18 -15.36
N ILE A 20 -29.17 -12.11 -15.37
CA ILE A 20 -28.00 -11.95 -14.49
C ILE A 20 -28.42 -11.20 -13.22
N PRO A 21 -28.07 -11.70 -12.03
CA PRO A 21 -28.43 -11.06 -10.77
C PRO A 21 -27.94 -9.62 -10.68
N LEU A 22 -28.79 -8.70 -10.25
CA LEU A 22 -28.52 -7.27 -10.16
C LEU A 22 -27.26 -6.94 -9.34
N ASN A 23 -27.02 -7.69 -8.26
CA ASN A 23 -25.83 -7.52 -7.42
C ASN A 23 -24.51 -7.80 -8.16
N SER A 24 -24.51 -8.73 -9.14
CA SER A 24 -23.35 -9.01 -9.98
C SER A 24 -23.09 -7.86 -10.96
N ILE A 25 -24.16 -7.31 -11.53
CA ILE A 25 -24.11 -6.13 -12.41
C ILE A 25 -23.59 -4.92 -11.64
N GLU A 26 -24.17 -4.66 -10.46
CA GLU A 26 -23.75 -3.57 -9.60
C GLU A 26 -22.27 -3.65 -9.23
N GLY A 27 -21.81 -4.83 -8.83
CA GLY A 27 -20.41 -5.07 -8.48
C GLY A 27 -19.45 -4.73 -9.62
N PHE A 28 -19.79 -5.13 -10.86
CA PHE A 28 -18.98 -4.82 -12.03
C PHE A 28 -19.00 -3.33 -12.39
N ILE A 29 -20.17 -2.70 -12.43
CA ILE A 29 -20.33 -1.27 -12.77
C ILE A 29 -19.61 -0.38 -11.74
N ARG A 30 -19.61 -0.75 -10.46
CA ARG A 30 -18.86 -0.04 -9.41
C ARG A 30 -17.36 -0.02 -9.67
N GLN A 31 -16.78 -1.07 -10.29
CA GLN A 31 -15.35 -1.04 -10.64
C GLN A 31 -15.06 -0.01 -11.74
N ILE A 32 -15.99 0.17 -12.68
CA ILE A 32 -15.80 1.10 -13.79
C ILE A 32 -16.06 2.54 -13.32
N ILE A 33 -17.23 2.82 -12.78
CA ILE A 33 -17.63 4.18 -12.40
C ILE A 33 -16.99 4.60 -11.08
N GLY A 34 -17.14 3.78 -10.04
CA GLY A 34 -16.73 4.12 -8.69
C GLY A 34 -15.23 4.04 -8.45
N TRP A 35 -14.51 3.34 -9.32
CA TRP A 35 -13.07 3.20 -9.20
C TRP A 35 -12.33 3.87 -10.35
N ARG A 36 -12.44 3.35 -11.55
CA ARG A 36 -11.69 3.81 -12.72
C ARG A 36 -11.99 5.28 -13.07
N GLU A 37 -13.27 5.64 -13.23
CA GLU A 37 -13.63 7.02 -13.60
C GLU A 37 -13.41 8.00 -12.44
N PHE A 38 -13.56 7.54 -11.21
CA PHE A 38 -13.22 8.36 -10.04
C PHE A 38 -11.72 8.68 -10.00
N MET A 39 -10.84 7.68 -10.18
CA MET A 39 -9.40 7.89 -10.27
C MET A 39 -9.02 8.86 -11.39
N ARG A 40 -9.63 8.68 -12.55
CA ARG A 40 -9.44 9.56 -13.68
C ARG A 40 -9.89 10.99 -13.39
N GLY A 41 -11.03 11.15 -12.73
CA GLY A 41 -11.53 12.45 -12.29
C GLY A 41 -10.57 13.15 -11.32
N ILE A 42 -10.06 12.45 -10.31
CA ILE A 42 -9.06 12.98 -9.38
C ILE A 42 -7.78 13.38 -10.11
N TYR A 43 -7.29 12.53 -11.01
CA TYR A 43 -6.10 12.84 -11.81
C TYR A 43 -6.26 14.17 -12.57
N TRP A 44 -7.28 14.31 -13.40
CA TRP A 44 -7.49 15.52 -14.21
C TRP A 44 -7.81 16.76 -13.39
N LEU A 45 -8.47 16.60 -12.24
CA LEU A 45 -8.83 17.72 -11.36
C LEU A 45 -7.63 18.24 -10.55
N LYS A 46 -6.66 17.38 -10.22
CA LYS A 46 -5.61 17.68 -9.25
C LYS A 46 -4.20 17.78 -9.84
N MET A 47 -3.99 17.36 -11.09
CA MET A 47 -2.71 17.55 -11.78
C MET A 47 -2.48 19.02 -12.16
N PRO A 48 -1.21 19.49 -12.20
CA PRO A 48 0.04 18.72 -11.96
C PRO A 48 0.44 18.60 -10.49
N GLU A 49 -0.15 19.35 -9.57
CA GLU A 49 0.28 19.45 -8.17
C GLU A 49 0.10 18.13 -7.40
N TYR A 50 -0.79 17.25 -7.86
CA TYR A 50 -1.06 15.96 -7.22
C TYR A 50 0.15 15.03 -7.18
N GLU A 51 1.01 15.10 -8.19
CA GLU A 51 2.24 14.29 -8.28
C GLU A 51 3.22 14.58 -7.14
N GLN A 52 3.22 15.82 -6.64
CA GLN A 52 4.13 16.28 -5.58
C GLN A 52 3.54 16.14 -4.17
N GLN A 53 2.35 15.57 -4.04
CA GLN A 53 1.69 15.43 -2.75
C GLN A 53 2.49 14.52 -1.82
N ASN A 54 2.72 14.99 -0.59
CA ASN A 54 3.42 14.26 0.46
C ASN A 54 2.91 14.65 1.85
N PHE A 55 1.63 14.43 2.10
CA PHE A 55 0.96 14.79 3.35
C PHE A 55 1.67 14.24 4.58
N LEU A 56 2.21 13.04 4.52
CA LEU A 56 2.87 12.40 5.66
C LEU A 56 4.35 12.81 5.84
N ASN A 57 4.91 13.66 4.98
CA ASN A 57 6.32 14.07 4.98
C ASN A 57 7.27 12.85 4.88
N ALA A 58 6.92 11.89 4.04
CA ALA A 58 7.68 10.67 3.80
C ALA A 58 8.91 10.98 2.94
N ASN A 59 10.12 10.69 3.45
CA ASN A 59 11.39 11.11 2.81
C ASN A 59 12.43 9.99 2.68
N GLN A 60 12.08 8.77 3.06
CA GLN A 60 12.98 7.62 2.89
C GLN A 60 13.14 7.28 1.41
N LYS A 61 14.36 6.94 1.00
CA LYS A 61 14.65 6.49 -0.37
C LYS A 61 14.03 5.13 -0.64
N LEU A 62 13.70 4.86 -1.90
CA LEU A 62 13.25 3.55 -2.34
C LEU A 62 14.39 2.52 -2.15
N PRO A 63 14.19 1.46 -1.35
CA PRO A 63 15.23 0.46 -1.12
C PRO A 63 15.60 -0.32 -2.38
N SER A 64 16.87 -0.70 -2.50
CA SER A 64 17.40 -1.46 -3.64
C SER A 64 16.66 -2.78 -3.88
N PHE A 65 16.11 -3.40 -2.85
CA PHE A 65 15.40 -4.67 -3.00
C PHE A 65 14.09 -4.55 -3.82
N PHE A 66 13.56 -3.35 -4.03
CA PHE A 66 12.48 -3.14 -5.00
C PHE A 66 12.92 -3.45 -6.44
N TRP A 67 14.23 -3.38 -6.70
CA TRP A 67 14.83 -3.70 -7.99
C TRP A 67 15.47 -5.10 -8.04
N THR A 68 16.00 -5.57 -6.90
CA THR A 68 16.82 -6.79 -6.85
C THR A 68 16.13 -7.99 -6.23
N SER A 69 14.98 -7.78 -5.54
CA SER A 69 14.33 -8.76 -4.67
C SER A 69 15.18 -9.28 -3.49
N GLU A 70 16.33 -8.65 -3.20
CA GLU A 70 17.31 -9.06 -2.18
C GLU A 70 16.87 -8.62 -0.77
N THR A 71 15.89 -9.30 -0.20
CA THR A 71 15.39 -9.08 1.17
C THR A 71 15.07 -10.39 1.87
N ASN A 72 15.08 -10.38 3.22
CA ASN A 72 14.65 -11.49 4.06
C ASN A 72 13.12 -11.50 4.29
N MET A 73 12.41 -10.43 3.91
CA MET A 73 10.95 -10.36 3.94
C MET A 73 10.37 -11.14 2.77
N ASN A 74 9.99 -12.41 2.98
CA ASN A 74 9.53 -13.30 1.91
C ASN A 74 8.34 -12.73 1.11
N CYS A 75 7.42 -12.00 1.75
CA CYS A 75 6.29 -11.35 1.07
C CYS A 75 6.77 -10.29 0.07
N ILE A 76 7.71 -9.43 0.45
CA ILE A 76 8.31 -8.42 -0.46
C ILE A 76 9.08 -9.11 -1.57
N LYS A 77 9.98 -10.04 -1.22
CA LYS A 77 10.78 -10.80 -2.18
C LYS A 77 9.91 -11.44 -3.25
N THR A 78 8.86 -12.14 -2.84
CA THR A 78 7.96 -12.84 -3.78
C THR A 78 7.19 -11.86 -4.66
N CYS A 79 6.67 -10.75 -4.09
CA CYS A 79 5.95 -9.74 -4.87
C CYS A 79 6.87 -9.03 -5.89
N VAL A 80 8.08 -8.65 -5.48
CA VAL A 80 9.06 -8.03 -6.40
C VAL A 80 9.47 -9.00 -7.49
N LYS A 81 9.78 -10.26 -7.14
CA LYS A 81 10.14 -11.28 -8.13
C LYS A 81 9.00 -11.52 -9.12
N ASN A 82 7.76 -11.64 -8.64
CA ASN A 82 6.60 -11.79 -9.52
C ASN A 82 6.47 -10.59 -10.48
N THR A 83 6.74 -9.38 -10.00
CA THR A 83 6.77 -8.16 -10.82
C THR A 83 7.86 -8.22 -11.89
N GLN A 84 9.09 -8.64 -11.53
CA GLN A 84 10.21 -8.81 -12.47
C GLN A 84 9.92 -9.84 -13.55
N ASP A 85 9.33 -10.97 -13.16
CA ASP A 85 9.11 -12.11 -14.08
C ASP A 85 7.92 -11.85 -15.05
N ASN A 86 6.91 -11.08 -14.63
CA ASN A 86 5.65 -10.96 -15.35
C ASN A 86 5.28 -9.51 -15.73
N ALA A 87 6.04 -8.50 -15.32
CA ALA A 87 5.66 -7.08 -15.38
C ALA A 87 4.24 -6.82 -14.81
N TYR A 88 3.83 -7.65 -13.86
CA TYR A 88 2.49 -7.65 -13.26
C TYR A 88 2.54 -8.16 -11.82
N ALA A 89 1.73 -7.58 -10.97
CA ALA A 89 1.42 -8.11 -9.65
C ALA A 89 -0.08 -7.92 -9.36
N HIS A 90 -0.68 -8.86 -8.65
CA HIS A 90 -2.07 -8.76 -8.23
C HIS A 90 -2.29 -7.52 -7.35
N HIS A 91 -3.47 -6.90 -7.41
CA HIS A 91 -3.78 -5.67 -6.65
C HIS A 91 -3.43 -5.77 -5.16
N ILE A 92 -3.71 -6.90 -4.50
CA ILE A 92 -3.36 -7.11 -3.09
C ILE A 92 -1.84 -7.11 -2.88
N GLN A 93 -1.06 -7.64 -3.80
CA GLN A 93 0.42 -7.59 -3.73
C GLN A 93 0.90 -6.14 -3.86
N ARG A 94 0.34 -5.39 -4.81
CA ARG A 94 0.69 -3.97 -5.02
C ARG A 94 0.31 -3.12 -3.80
N LEU A 95 -0.95 -3.21 -3.34
CA LEU A 95 -1.45 -2.37 -2.26
C LEU A 95 -0.99 -2.82 -0.87
N MET A 96 -1.27 -4.10 -0.52
CA MET A 96 -1.17 -4.56 0.87
C MET A 96 0.18 -5.18 1.23
N VAL A 97 1.07 -5.37 0.27
CA VAL A 97 2.45 -5.82 0.51
C VAL A 97 3.42 -4.69 0.16
N LEU A 98 3.57 -4.35 -1.12
CA LEU A 98 4.54 -3.35 -1.58
C LEU A 98 4.16 -1.94 -1.14
N GLY A 99 2.93 -1.51 -1.42
CA GLY A 99 2.41 -0.20 -1.02
C GLY A 99 2.35 -0.04 0.50
N ASN A 100 1.90 -1.07 1.23
CA ASN A 100 1.89 -1.06 2.69
C ASN A 100 3.31 -0.92 3.26
N PHE A 101 4.30 -1.65 2.74
CA PHE A 101 5.68 -1.46 3.15
C PHE A 101 6.14 -0.02 2.89
N ALA A 102 5.90 0.50 1.69
CA ALA A 102 6.28 1.87 1.31
C ALA A 102 5.66 2.92 2.25
N LEU A 103 4.37 2.76 2.59
CA LEU A 103 3.66 3.60 3.55
C LEU A 103 4.28 3.52 4.95
N LEU A 104 4.46 2.30 5.47
CA LEU A 104 4.99 2.09 6.82
C LEU A 104 6.43 2.56 6.97
N ALA A 105 7.24 2.32 5.95
CA ALA A 105 8.63 2.77 5.91
C ALA A 105 8.76 4.28 5.66
N GLY A 106 7.71 4.95 5.18
CA GLY A 106 7.74 6.36 4.83
C GLY A 106 8.61 6.64 3.61
N LEU A 107 8.49 5.81 2.58
CA LEU A 107 9.20 6.00 1.32
C LEU A 107 8.66 7.23 0.59
N ARG A 108 9.55 7.93 -0.11
CA ARG A 108 9.22 9.14 -0.89
C ARG A 108 8.19 8.82 -1.96
N PRO A 109 7.01 9.51 -1.98
CA PRO A 109 5.93 9.19 -2.92
C PRO A 109 6.34 9.22 -4.39
N THR A 110 7.15 10.18 -4.78
CA THR A 110 7.64 10.31 -6.17
C THR A 110 8.46 9.08 -6.59
N GLU A 111 9.39 8.62 -5.76
CA GLU A 111 10.21 7.42 -6.07
C GLU A 111 9.37 6.14 -6.15
N VAL A 112 8.32 6.04 -5.33
CA VAL A 112 7.38 4.90 -5.38
C VAL A 112 6.53 4.97 -6.64
N ASN A 113 5.99 6.15 -6.98
CA ASN A 113 5.23 6.35 -8.23
C ASN A 113 6.07 5.98 -9.46
N ASP A 114 7.31 6.50 -9.54
CA ASP A 114 8.22 6.21 -10.65
C ASP A 114 8.47 4.70 -10.78
N TRP A 115 8.70 4.03 -9.66
CA TRP A 115 8.90 2.58 -9.66
C TRP A 115 7.66 1.84 -10.21
N PHE A 116 6.47 2.15 -9.72
CA PHE A 116 5.23 1.53 -10.18
C PHE A 116 4.99 1.77 -11.67
N MET A 117 5.27 3.00 -12.16
CA MET A 117 5.13 3.35 -13.57
C MET A 117 6.08 2.57 -14.48
N VAL A 118 7.29 2.26 -14.00
CA VAL A 118 8.33 1.61 -14.79
C VAL A 118 8.14 0.08 -14.84
N VAL A 119 7.70 -0.55 -13.73
CA VAL A 119 7.74 -2.00 -13.61
C VAL A 119 6.48 -2.73 -14.06
N TYR A 120 5.34 -2.03 -14.15
CA TYR A 120 4.06 -2.66 -14.52
C TYR A 120 3.65 -2.37 -15.95
N ALA A 121 3.37 -3.41 -16.73
CA ALA A 121 2.93 -3.29 -18.12
C ALA A 121 1.55 -2.62 -18.28
N ASP A 122 0.72 -2.63 -17.25
CA ASP A 122 -0.61 -2.02 -17.20
C ASP A 122 -0.61 -0.63 -16.54
N ALA A 123 0.56 -0.05 -16.26
CA ALA A 123 0.70 1.27 -15.67
C ALA A 123 0.43 2.38 -16.68
N TYR A 124 -0.60 3.19 -16.39
CA TYR A 124 -0.88 4.46 -17.03
C TYR A 124 -0.92 5.54 -15.95
N GLN A 125 -0.31 6.69 -16.19
CA GLN A 125 -0.14 7.72 -15.17
C GLN A 125 -1.48 8.12 -14.51
N TRP A 126 -2.54 8.29 -15.27
CA TRP A 126 -3.86 8.65 -14.73
C TRP A 126 -4.49 7.57 -13.84
N VAL A 127 -4.09 6.30 -13.97
CA VAL A 127 -4.51 5.20 -13.10
C VAL A 127 -3.56 5.06 -11.93
N GLU A 128 -2.27 4.95 -12.23
CA GLU A 128 -1.25 4.57 -11.25
C GLU A 128 -1.04 5.66 -10.21
N LEU A 129 -0.88 6.91 -10.65
CA LEU A 129 -0.57 8.03 -9.75
C LEU A 129 -1.62 8.22 -8.63
N PRO A 130 -2.95 8.28 -8.89
CA PRO A 130 -3.92 8.37 -7.80
C PRO A 130 -3.94 7.13 -6.90
N ASN A 131 -3.78 5.94 -7.47
CA ASN A 131 -3.74 4.70 -6.69
C ASN A 131 -2.51 4.62 -5.78
N VAL A 132 -1.34 5.04 -6.25
CA VAL A 132 -0.12 5.02 -5.45
C VAL A 132 -0.12 6.19 -4.46
N THR A 133 -0.24 7.43 -4.92
CA THR A 133 -0.19 8.63 -4.07
C THR A 133 -1.33 8.67 -3.06
N GLY A 134 -2.57 8.46 -3.52
CA GLY A 134 -3.75 8.59 -2.67
C GLY A 134 -4.06 7.34 -1.87
N MET A 135 -4.14 6.17 -2.52
CA MET A 135 -4.58 4.96 -1.85
C MET A 135 -3.45 4.25 -1.10
N ALA A 136 -2.34 3.94 -1.78
CA ALA A 136 -1.27 3.15 -1.18
C ALA A 136 -0.49 3.95 -0.14
N LEU A 137 -0.15 5.21 -0.43
CA LEU A 137 0.73 6.03 0.40
C LEU A 137 0.00 7.07 1.27
N PHE A 138 -1.31 7.28 1.04
CA PHE A 138 -2.06 8.35 1.73
C PHE A 138 -1.36 9.71 1.65
N ALA A 139 -0.63 9.95 0.58
CA ALA A 139 0.18 11.14 0.41
C ALA A 139 -0.64 12.38 0.04
N ASP A 140 -1.89 12.19 -0.39
CA ASP A 140 -2.86 13.26 -0.68
C ASP A 140 -3.67 13.72 0.55
N GLY A 141 -3.39 13.16 1.73
CA GLY A 141 -4.06 13.54 2.97
C GLY A 141 -5.53 13.11 3.08
N GLY A 142 -5.99 12.20 2.23
CA GLY A 142 -7.31 11.63 2.29
C GLY A 142 -8.30 12.16 1.24
N ILE A 143 -7.81 12.73 0.14
CA ILE A 143 -8.65 13.08 -1.01
C ILE A 143 -9.25 11.81 -1.61
N LEU A 144 -8.44 10.78 -1.77
CA LEU A 144 -8.84 9.51 -2.38
C LEU A 144 -9.36 8.51 -1.36
N SER A 145 -8.58 8.24 -0.33
CA SER A 145 -8.89 7.21 0.65
C SER A 145 -9.22 7.81 2.03
N SER A 146 -10.26 7.29 2.67
CA SER A 146 -10.73 7.80 3.96
C SER A 146 -9.79 7.49 5.15
N LYS A 147 -8.80 6.63 4.95
CA LYS A 147 -7.74 6.29 5.91
C LYS A 147 -6.53 5.68 5.21
N PRO A 148 -5.33 5.73 5.80
CA PRO A 148 -4.19 4.95 5.33
C PRO A 148 -4.47 3.44 5.36
N TYR A 149 -4.05 2.72 4.33
CA TYR A 149 -4.13 1.25 4.29
C TYR A 149 -2.95 0.59 5.01
N ALA A 150 -2.63 1.13 6.20
CA ALA A 150 -1.59 0.59 7.06
C ALA A 150 -2.02 -0.74 7.68
N ALA A 151 -1.20 -1.78 7.55
CA ALA A 151 -1.45 -3.10 8.10
C ALA A 151 -0.17 -3.75 8.64
N SER A 152 -0.31 -4.54 9.72
CA SER A 152 0.80 -5.31 10.30
C SER A 152 1.02 -6.64 9.55
N GLY A 153 2.08 -7.36 9.90
CA GLY A 153 2.37 -8.69 9.37
C GLY A 153 1.24 -9.70 9.58
N SER A 154 0.44 -9.54 10.62
CA SER A 154 -0.73 -10.39 10.87
C SER A 154 -1.76 -10.36 9.75
N TYR A 155 -1.94 -9.20 9.10
CA TYR A 155 -2.81 -9.08 7.94
C TYR A 155 -2.25 -9.88 6.76
N ILE A 156 -0.95 -9.72 6.47
CA ILE A 156 -0.27 -10.45 5.37
C ILE A 156 -0.37 -11.96 5.60
N ASN A 157 -0.14 -12.42 6.84
CA ASN A 157 -0.25 -13.82 7.20
C ASN A 157 -1.65 -14.41 7.02
N LYS A 158 -2.69 -13.58 7.25
CA LYS A 158 -4.09 -14.00 7.06
C LYS A 158 -4.48 -14.09 5.59
N MET A 159 -3.90 -13.23 4.75
CA MET A 159 -4.29 -13.09 3.34
C MET A 159 -3.41 -13.89 2.37
N SER A 160 -2.34 -14.51 2.86
CA SER A 160 -1.35 -15.21 2.04
C SER A 160 -0.62 -16.30 2.84
N ASP A 161 0.17 -17.09 2.15
CA ASP A 161 1.05 -18.10 2.74
C ASP A 161 2.52 -17.66 2.83
N TYR A 162 2.84 -16.40 2.48
CA TYR A 162 4.21 -15.87 2.49
C TYR A 162 4.93 -16.04 3.82
N CYS A 163 4.20 -15.97 4.95
CA CYS A 163 4.79 -16.05 6.27
C CYS A 163 5.24 -17.47 6.67
N LYS A 164 4.74 -18.53 5.99
CA LYS A 164 5.08 -19.93 6.32
C LYS A 164 6.59 -20.20 6.16
N ASN A 165 7.21 -19.63 5.12
CA ASN A 165 8.62 -19.83 4.78
C ASN A 165 9.42 -18.53 4.89
N CYS A 166 8.98 -17.59 5.72
CA CYS A 166 9.66 -16.32 5.92
C CYS A 166 10.79 -16.47 6.95
N TYR A 167 11.91 -15.76 6.73
CA TYR A 167 12.97 -15.63 7.73
C TYR A 167 12.42 -15.02 9.04
N TYR A 168 11.51 -14.06 8.93
CA TYR A 168 10.89 -13.40 10.08
C TYR A 168 9.66 -14.14 10.58
N ASN A 169 9.50 -14.18 11.90
CA ASN A 169 8.34 -14.77 12.53
C ASN A 169 7.26 -13.71 12.80
N VAL A 170 6.10 -13.88 12.19
CA VAL A 170 4.96 -12.94 12.30
C VAL A 170 4.37 -12.87 13.72
N ASN A 171 4.53 -13.92 14.53
CA ASN A 171 4.02 -13.98 15.90
C ASN A 171 4.96 -13.34 16.92
N LYS A 172 6.25 -13.19 16.59
CA LYS A 172 7.23 -12.48 17.42
C LYS A 172 7.09 -10.98 17.19
N LYS A 173 6.95 -10.21 18.27
CA LYS A 173 6.59 -8.78 18.17
C LYS A 173 7.79 -7.82 18.30
N ASN A 174 8.79 -8.16 19.09
CA ASN A 174 9.86 -7.24 19.47
C ASN A 174 11.19 -8.00 19.59
N THR A 175 11.60 -8.64 18.54
CA THR A 175 12.88 -9.38 18.47
C THR A 175 13.49 -9.20 17.09
N VAL A 176 14.78 -9.42 16.97
CA VAL A 176 15.51 -9.37 15.68
C VAL A 176 14.86 -10.28 14.61
N GLU A 177 14.22 -11.36 15.05
CA GLU A 177 13.49 -12.32 14.19
C GLU A 177 12.01 -11.94 14.01
N GLY A 178 11.53 -10.88 14.68
CA GLY A 178 10.15 -10.41 14.58
C GLY A 178 9.88 -9.79 13.22
N CYS A 179 8.65 -10.01 12.70
CA CYS A 179 8.25 -9.46 11.40
C CYS A 179 8.35 -7.92 11.38
N PRO A 180 9.12 -7.32 10.45
CA PRO A 180 9.27 -5.87 10.34
C PRO A 180 7.94 -5.11 10.24
N PHE A 181 6.96 -5.65 9.52
CA PHE A 181 5.64 -5.04 9.41
C PHE A 181 4.94 -4.83 10.76
N ASN A 182 5.26 -5.62 11.79
CA ASN A 182 4.62 -5.48 13.10
C ASN A 182 5.07 -4.22 13.83
N TYR A 183 6.39 -3.98 13.95
CA TYR A 183 6.89 -2.79 14.64
C TYR A 183 6.82 -1.53 13.75
N LEU A 184 7.00 -1.66 12.43
CA LEU A 184 6.84 -0.54 11.49
C LEU A 184 5.40 -0.02 11.47
N TYR A 185 4.39 -0.87 11.61
CA TYR A 185 2.99 -0.45 11.73
C TYR A 185 2.77 0.47 12.95
N TRP A 186 3.29 0.08 14.11
CA TRP A 186 3.15 0.90 15.32
C TRP A 186 4.01 2.17 15.26
N ASP A 187 5.23 2.05 14.73
CA ASP A 187 6.10 3.20 14.51
C ASP A 187 5.46 4.23 13.54
N PHE A 188 4.82 3.76 12.47
CA PHE A 188 4.05 4.59 11.55
C PHE A 188 2.95 5.40 12.28
N LEU A 189 2.17 4.75 13.14
CA LEU A 189 1.13 5.43 13.92
C LEU A 189 1.73 6.43 14.92
N ILE A 190 2.85 6.09 15.56
CA ILE A 190 3.55 6.99 16.49
C ILE A 190 4.06 8.23 15.75
N ARG A 191 4.79 8.05 14.64
CA ARG A 191 5.37 9.14 13.86
C ARG A 191 4.33 10.10 13.29
N ASN A 192 3.19 9.58 12.90
CA ASN A 192 2.14 10.35 12.24
C ASN A 192 0.98 10.72 13.18
N LYS A 193 1.15 10.61 14.50
CA LYS A 193 0.06 10.84 15.47
C LYS A 193 -0.59 12.22 15.29
N GLU A 194 0.20 13.28 15.13
CA GLU A 194 -0.31 14.65 14.98
C GLU A 194 -1.26 14.82 13.80
N LYS A 195 -0.95 14.15 12.67
CA LYS A 195 -1.73 14.23 11.43
C LYS A 195 -2.93 13.26 11.40
N LEU A 196 -2.80 12.10 12.04
CA LEU A 196 -3.75 10.99 11.86
C LEU A 196 -4.64 10.71 13.07
N HIS A 197 -4.34 11.21 14.28
CA HIS A 197 -5.10 10.88 15.49
C HIS A 197 -6.57 11.30 15.43
N LYS A 198 -6.90 12.34 14.65
CA LYS A 198 -8.28 12.82 14.45
C LYS A 198 -9.06 11.97 13.43
N ASN A 199 -8.41 11.06 12.71
CA ASN A 199 -9.10 10.20 11.77
C ASN A 199 -9.94 9.14 12.50
N GLN A 200 -11.26 9.25 12.42
CA GLN A 200 -12.19 8.37 13.12
C GLN A 200 -11.98 6.89 12.80
N ARG A 201 -11.57 6.55 11.58
CA ARG A 201 -11.31 5.17 11.17
C ARG A 201 -10.03 4.56 11.77
N LEU A 202 -9.16 5.40 12.35
CA LEU A 202 -7.97 4.97 13.09
C LEU A 202 -8.16 5.02 14.60
N SER A 203 -9.33 5.42 15.09
CA SER A 203 -9.61 5.62 16.53
C SER A 203 -9.27 4.37 17.37
N LEU A 204 -9.63 3.17 16.90
CA LEU A 204 -9.32 1.93 17.60
C LEU A 204 -7.81 1.65 17.67
N ALA A 205 -7.10 1.92 16.60
CA ALA A 205 -5.64 1.75 16.57
C ALA A 205 -4.94 2.72 17.53
N TYR A 206 -5.36 4.00 17.55
CA TYR A 206 -4.82 4.98 18.49
C TYR A 206 -5.22 4.68 19.95
N LYS A 207 -6.45 4.25 20.23
CA LYS A 207 -6.82 3.77 21.56
C LYS A 207 -5.96 2.59 22.03
N THR A 208 -5.61 1.69 21.12
CA THR A 208 -4.70 0.57 21.42
C THR A 208 -3.28 1.07 21.69
N LEU A 209 -2.80 2.02 20.89
CA LEU A 209 -1.49 2.64 21.06
C LEU A 209 -1.38 3.36 22.42
N GLU A 210 -2.40 4.09 22.84
CA GLU A 210 -2.45 4.82 24.12
C GLU A 210 -2.45 3.91 25.34
N ARG A 211 -2.95 2.68 25.20
CA ARG A 211 -2.89 1.66 26.28
C ARG A 211 -1.54 0.98 26.41
N MET A 212 -0.64 1.18 25.46
CA MET A 212 0.73 0.65 25.54
C MET A 212 1.56 1.46 26.54
N ASP A 213 2.36 0.77 27.33
CA ASP A 213 3.32 1.44 28.24
C ASP A 213 4.47 2.11 27.47
N LEU A 214 5.17 3.01 28.15
CA LEU A 214 6.30 3.75 27.58
C LEU A 214 7.45 2.82 27.17
N ALA A 215 7.67 1.74 27.90
CA ALA A 215 8.72 0.77 27.59
C ALA A 215 8.48 0.15 26.21
N LYS A 216 7.23 -0.22 25.92
CA LYS A 216 6.84 -0.78 24.63
C LYS A 216 6.93 0.23 23.49
N HIS A 217 6.55 1.49 23.72
CA HIS A 217 6.75 2.57 22.75
C HIS A 217 8.24 2.75 22.40
N ASN A 218 9.12 2.76 23.42
CA ASN A 218 10.55 2.89 23.22
C ASN A 218 11.14 1.70 22.45
N LEU A 219 10.67 0.48 22.75
CA LEU A 219 11.10 -0.72 22.05
C LEU A 219 10.70 -0.69 20.57
N ILE A 220 9.46 -0.31 20.25
CA ILE A 220 8.98 -0.15 18.86
C ILE A 220 9.86 0.85 18.10
N LYS A 221 10.12 2.02 18.69
CA LYS A 221 10.98 3.05 18.07
C LYS A 221 12.42 2.56 17.88
N LYS A 222 12.97 1.81 18.85
CA LYS A 222 14.30 1.22 18.77
C LYS A 222 14.37 0.20 17.61
N ASP A 223 13.42 -0.72 17.52
CA ASP A 223 13.39 -1.75 16.48
C ASP A 223 13.26 -1.11 15.08
N ALA A 224 12.37 -0.14 14.94
CA ALA A 224 12.22 0.62 13.69
C ALA A 224 13.52 1.37 13.32
N LYS A 225 14.18 2.02 14.29
CA LYS A 225 15.46 2.71 14.07
C LYS A 225 16.54 1.76 13.61
N VAL A 226 16.68 0.60 14.25
CA VAL A 226 17.66 -0.44 13.85
C VAL A 226 17.36 -0.95 12.45
N PHE A 227 16.08 -1.20 12.13
CA PHE A 227 15.68 -1.60 10.80
C PHE A 227 16.09 -0.57 9.73
N PHE A 228 15.78 0.70 9.94
CA PHE A 228 16.14 1.76 8.99
C PHE A 228 17.67 1.96 8.88
N GLN A 229 18.41 1.82 9.97
CA GLN A 229 19.89 1.87 9.92
C GLN A 229 20.44 0.74 9.05
N ARG A 230 19.94 -0.50 9.22
CA ARG A 230 20.34 -1.63 8.38
C ARG A 230 19.97 -1.41 6.91
N LEU A 231 18.75 -0.93 6.66
CA LEU A 231 18.26 -0.64 5.33
C LEU A 231 19.13 0.43 4.63
N ASN A 232 19.42 1.52 5.31
CA ASN A 232 20.23 2.63 4.77
C ASN A 232 21.70 2.25 4.57
N ASN A 233 22.22 1.28 5.32
CA ASN A 233 23.55 0.71 5.13
C ASN A 233 23.61 -0.38 4.06
N GLY A 234 22.54 -0.60 3.29
CA GLY A 234 22.47 -1.62 2.24
C GLY A 234 22.49 -3.06 2.77
N GLN A 235 22.23 -3.26 4.07
CA GLN A 235 22.18 -4.60 4.64
C GLN A 235 20.87 -5.28 4.27
N LYS A 236 20.92 -6.58 4.08
CA LYS A 236 19.75 -7.39 3.82
C LYS A 236 18.81 -7.40 5.05
N VAL A 237 17.61 -6.88 4.89
CA VAL A 237 16.54 -6.78 5.89
C VAL A 237 15.38 -7.72 5.56
#